data_ad47f88794aa03aacd7303203d484b27
#
_entry.id   ad47f88794aa03aacd7303203d484b27
#
_cell.length_a   1.000
_cell.length_b   1.000
_cell.length_c   1.000
_cell.angle_alpha   90.00
_cell.angle_beta   90.00
_cell.angle_gamma   90.00
#
_symmetry.space_group_name_H-M   'P 1'
#
loop_
_entity.id
_entity.type
_entity.pdbx_description
1 polymer ?
#
loop_
_entity_poly.entity_id
_entity_poly.type
_entity_poly.pdbx_seq_one_letter_code
_entity_poly.pdbx_strand_id
1 'polypeptide(L)'
;LIVASSITLHTLQEMKKRGEKFVCITAYDALFAGLVSKAGAEVILVGDSLGMVLQGHDSTLPVTMDDMVYHMQCVKRGNQGALLMGDLPFMSYASEAQTLENAARLMRAGAHIVKLEGGAWIAETTRLLTERGIPVCAHMGLTPQSINRIGGHRVQGRNPDAANTMIEEAKLLESQGASMLLVECIPAALALRISQSLHIPVIGIGAGPVVDGQIMVLHDVLGISPITPKFVKNFLVESSTGIPGAITAYVN
;
A
#
# COMPACT_ATOMS: atom_id res chain seq x y z
N LEU A 1 25.97 0.17 18.68
CA LEU A 1 24.98 0.46 17.64
C LEU A 1 23.72 -0.32 18.03
N ILE A 2 22.73 0.37 18.58
CA ILE A 2 21.39 -0.20 18.75
C ILE A 2 20.84 -0.28 17.33
N VAL A 3 20.80 -1.48 16.77
CA VAL A 3 20.06 -1.76 15.54
C VAL A 3 18.59 -1.52 15.92
N ALA A 4 17.98 -0.47 15.41
CA ALA A 4 16.54 -0.28 15.55
C ALA A 4 15.86 -1.57 15.07
N SER A 5 14.98 -2.13 15.87
CA SER A 5 14.29 -3.38 15.50
C SER A 5 13.51 -3.13 14.21
N SER A 6 13.80 -3.92 13.17
CA SER A 6 13.09 -3.80 11.90
C SER A 6 11.62 -4.11 12.10
N ILE A 7 10.75 -3.30 11.50
CA ILE A 7 9.31 -3.54 11.46
C ILE A 7 9.02 -4.79 10.65
N THR A 8 8.22 -5.68 11.20
CA THR A 8 7.79 -6.93 10.59
C THR A 8 6.28 -7.00 10.48
N LEU A 9 5.75 -7.96 9.73
CA LEU A 9 4.30 -8.22 9.71
C LEU A 9 3.76 -8.53 11.11
N HIS A 10 4.52 -9.27 11.92
CA HIS A 10 4.15 -9.55 13.30
C HIS A 10 4.05 -8.25 14.14
N THR A 11 4.98 -7.32 13.95
CA THR A 11 4.92 -6.00 14.61
C THR A 11 3.60 -5.28 14.30
N LEU A 12 3.19 -5.23 13.03
CA LEU A 12 1.95 -4.56 12.61
C LEU A 12 0.70 -5.28 13.13
N GLN A 13 0.71 -6.62 13.19
CA GLN A 13 -0.37 -7.42 13.77
C GLN A 13 -0.52 -7.14 15.28
N GLU A 14 0.58 -7.05 16.01
CA GLU A 14 0.56 -6.71 17.43
C GLU A 14 0.10 -5.26 17.67
N MET A 15 0.47 -4.30 16.80
CA MET A 15 -0.04 -2.93 16.86
C MET A 15 -1.57 -2.91 16.70
N LYS A 16 -2.12 -3.65 15.72
CA LYS A 16 -3.58 -3.78 15.56
C LYS A 16 -4.23 -4.33 16.82
N LYS A 17 -3.70 -5.40 17.41
CA LYS A 17 -4.26 -6.01 18.65
C LYS A 17 -4.26 -5.04 19.82
N ARG A 18 -3.28 -4.14 19.89
CA ARG A 18 -3.19 -3.09 20.91
C ARG A 18 -3.97 -1.83 20.60
N GLY A 19 -4.59 -1.76 19.40
CA GLY A 19 -5.27 -0.55 18.91
C GLY A 19 -4.32 0.60 18.56
N GLU A 20 -3.04 0.32 18.35
CA GLU A 20 -2.01 1.28 17.95
C GLU A 20 -2.08 1.49 16.43
N LYS A 21 -2.02 2.75 16.01
CA LYS A 21 -2.01 3.11 14.59
C LYS A 21 -0.59 3.09 14.06
N PHE A 22 -0.45 2.82 12.75
CA PHE A 22 0.85 2.86 12.06
C PHE A 22 0.75 3.67 10.77
N VAL A 23 1.90 4.14 10.31
CA VAL A 23 2.01 5.02 9.16
C VAL A 23 2.65 4.29 7.99
N CYS A 24 2.00 4.42 6.84
CA CYS A 24 2.51 3.97 5.56
C CYS A 24 2.73 5.17 4.65
N ILE A 25 3.75 5.12 3.81
CA ILE A 25 4.01 6.16 2.81
C ILE A 25 4.72 5.53 1.60
N THR A 26 4.50 6.07 0.42
CA THR A 26 5.26 5.63 -0.74
C THR A 26 6.68 6.22 -0.73
N ALA A 27 7.65 5.49 -1.25
CA ALA A 27 8.94 6.01 -1.65
C ALA A 27 9.47 5.21 -2.84
N TYR A 28 10.35 5.83 -3.63
CA TYR A 28 10.75 5.24 -4.91
C TYR A 28 12.27 5.28 -5.12
N ASP A 29 13.02 5.85 -4.19
CA ASP A 29 14.47 5.95 -4.23
C ASP A 29 15.10 5.82 -2.83
N ALA A 30 16.42 5.73 -2.80
CA ALA A 30 17.18 5.51 -1.56
C ALA A 30 17.13 6.71 -0.62
N LEU A 31 17.13 7.95 -1.15
CA LEU A 31 17.18 9.14 -0.30
C LEU A 31 15.85 9.32 0.43
N PHE A 32 14.73 9.28 -0.28
CA PHE A 32 13.41 9.36 0.34
C PHE A 32 13.11 8.18 1.24
N ALA A 33 13.51 6.94 0.87
CA ALA A 33 13.39 5.79 1.76
C ALA A 33 14.11 6.01 3.09
N GLY A 34 15.30 6.60 3.06
CA GLY A 34 16.05 6.98 4.26
C GLY A 34 15.34 8.04 5.10
N LEU A 35 14.79 9.07 4.46
CA LEU A 35 14.05 10.13 5.16
C LEU A 35 12.77 9.61 5.83
N VAL A 36 11.96 8.84 5.12
CA VAL A 36 10.68 8.34 5.66
C VAL A 36 10.88 7.27 6.73
N SER A 37 11.84 6.36 6.56
CA SER A 37 12.14 5.37 7.60
C SER A 37 12.77 6.01 8.85
N LYS A 38 13.63 7.01 8.68
CA LYS A 38 14.18 7.79 9.81
C LYS A 38 13.11 8.58 10.56
N ALA A 39 12.08 9.06 9.86
CA ALA A 39 10.95 9.74 10.48
C ALA A 39 10.04 8.80 11.28
N GLY A 40 10.16 7.49 11.10
CA GLY A 40 9.44 6.48 11.86
C GLY A 40 8.27 5.83 11.12
N ALA A 41 8.15 6.02 9.80
CA ALA A 41 7.13 5.29 9.03
C ALA A 41 7.37 3.78 9.14
N GLU A 42 6.32 3.03 9.50
CA GLU A 42 6.39 1.58 9.68
C GLU A 42 6.42 0.84 8.35
N VAL A 43 5.73 1.36 7.33
CA VAL A 43 5.65 0.71 6.01
C VAL A 43 6.04 1.68 4.91
N ILE A 44 6.92 1.24 4.03
CA ILE A 44 7.23 1.94 2.78
C ILE A 44 6.68 1.12 1.62
N LEU A 45 5.81 1.74 0.81
CA LEU A 45 5.29 1.15 -0.42
C LEU A 45 6.10 1.65 -1.62
N VAL A 46 6.67 0.73 -2.38
CA VAL A 46 7.04 0.99 -3.77
C VAL A 46 5.83 0.66 -4.61
N GLY A 47 5.05 1.69 -4.95
CA GLY A 47 3.78 1.54 -5.65
C GLY A 47 3.91 1.81 -7.16
N ASP A 48 3.03 1.21 -7.95
CA ASP A 48 2.91 1.48 -9.39
C ASP A 48 2.42 2.91 -9.68
N SER A 49 2.01 3.66 -8.64
CA SER A 49 1.87 5.13 -8.68
C SER A 49 3.13 5.86 -9.18
N LEU A 50 4.32 5.20 -9.14
CA LEU A 50 5.54 5.73 -9.75
C LEU A 50 5.35 6.09 -11.23
N GLY A 51 4.49 5.36 -11.94
CA GLY A 51 4.14 5.68 -13.32
C GLY A 51 3.61 7.09 -13.49
N MET A 52 2.79 7.55 -12.54
CA MET A 52 2.20 8.88 -12.57
C MET A 52 3.14 9.95 -12.00
N VAL A 53 3.76 9.70 -10.83
CA VAL A 53 4.50 10.74 -10.10
C VAL A 53 5.96 10.85 -10.50
N LEU A 54 6.56 9.84 -11.13
CA LEU A 54 7.95 9.85 -11.58
C LEU A 54 8.09 9.76 -13.09
N GLN A 55 7.33 8.87 -13.75
CA GLN A 55 7.46 8.63 -15.18
C GLN A 55 6.58 9.56 -16.02
N GLY A 56 5.62 10.27 -15.41
CA GLY A 56 4.76 11.25 -16.09
C GLY A 56 3.64 10.64 -16.92
N HIS A 57 3.29 9.37 -16.66
CA HIS A 57 2.12 8.74 -17.30
C HIS A 57 0.81 9.26 -16.68
N ASP A 58 -0.29 9.14 -17.41
CA ASP A 58 -1.64 9.51 -16.98
C ASP A 58 -2.33 8.42 -16.12
N SER A 59 -1.71 7.25 -16.02
CA SER A 59 -2.21 6.11 -15.24
C SER A 59 -1.06 5.21 -14.78
N THR A 60 -1.38 4.21 -13.94
CA THR A 60 -0.40 3.21 -13.48
C THR A 60 -0.18 2.08 -14.49
N LEU A 61 -1.02 1.98 -15.53
CA LEU A 61 -1.03 0.84 -16.46
C LEU A 61 0.28 0.61 -17.24
N PRO A 62 1.06 1.66 -17.62
CA PRO A 62 2.32 1.47 -18.35
C PRO A 62 3.48 0.92 -17.50
N VAL A 63 3.36 0.93 -16.17
CA VAL A 63 4.45 0.50 -15.27
C VAL A 63 4.77 -0.98 -15.48
N THR A 64 6.05 -1.27 -15.64
CA THR A 64 6.55 -2.63 -15.86
C THR A 64 7.10 -3.26 -14.58
N MET A 65 7.25 -4.59 -14.58
CA MET A 65 7.96 -5.29 -13.51
C MET A 65 9.41 -4.86 -13.35
N ASP A 66 10.08 -4.47 -14.43
CA ASP A 66 11.47 -4.00 -14.37
C ASP A 66 11.57 -2.64 -13.67
N ASP A 67 10.61 -1.74 -13.91
CA ASP A 67 10.50 -0.49 -13.16
C ASP A 67 10.32 -0.76 -11.66
N MET A 68 9.39 -1.65 -11.31
CA MET A 68 9.12 -2.00 -9.92
C MET A 68 10.33 -2.61 -9.20
N VAL A 69 11.02 -3.51 -9.86
CA VAL A 69 12.26 -4.14 -9.33
C VAL A 69 13.36 -3.10 -9.15
N TYR A 70 13.57 -2.21 -10.13
CA TYR A 70 14.58 -1.16 -10.06
C TYR A 70 14.33 -0.24 -8.85
N HIS A 71 13.12 0.28 -8.73
CA HIS A 71 12.77 1.19 -7.64
C HIS A 71 12.78 0.49 -6.26
N MET A 72 12.33 -0.77 -6.18
CA MET A 72 12.43 -1.57 -4.96
C MET A 72 13.88 -1.72 -4.49
N GLN A 73 14.81 -2.01 -5.39
CA GLN A 73 16.24 -2.09 -5.06
C GLN A 73 16.81 -0.75 -4.57
N CYS A 74 16.36 0.36 -5.16
CA CYS A 74 16.74 1.70 -4.69
C CYS A 74 16.24 1.96 -3.28
N VAL A 75 14.97 1.72 -3.02
CA VAL A 75 14.33 1.89 -1.70
C VAL A 75 14.98 0.98 -0.66
N LYS A 76 15.26 -0.28 -1.02
CA LYS A 76 15.93 -1.24 -0.11
C LYS A 76 17.28 -0.71 0.39
N ARG A 77 18.07 -0.05 -0.47
CA ARG A 77 19.39 0.50 -0.07
C ARG A 77 19.28 1.66 0.91
N GLY A 78 18.19 2.44 0.83
CA GLY A 78 17.98 3.60 1.73
C GLY A 78 17.21 3.28 3.01
N ASN A 79 16.45 2.19 3.04
CA ASN A 79 15.58 1.83 4.15
C ASN A 79 16.36 1.54 5.45
N GLN A 80 15.88 2.09 6.57
CA GLN A 80 16.48 1.97 7.89
C GLN A 80 15.61 1.18 8.89
N GLY A 81 14.77 0.26 8.40
CA GLY A 81 14.02 -0.64 9.26
C GLY A 81 12.50 -0.70 9.03
N ALA A 82 11.95 0.10 8.10
CA ALA A 82 10.54 -0.03 7.72
C ALA A 82 10.28 -1.34 6.97
N LEU A 83 9.06 -1.86 7.06
CA LEU A 83 8.61 -2.96 6.24
C LEU A 83 8.44 -2.49 4.80
N LEU A 84 9.02 -3.20 3.83
CA LEU A 84 8.95 -2.86 2.41
C LEU A 84 7.85 -3.64 1.72
N MET A 85 6.90 -2.91 1.14
CA MET A 85 5.81 -3.44 0.32
C MET A 85 6.05 -3.09 -1.15
N GLY A 86 5.83 -4.02 -2.06
CA GLY A 86 5.96 -3.78 -3.49
C GLY A 86 4.74 -4.19 -4.29
N ASP A 87 4.30 -3.32 -5.20
CA ASP A 87 3.18 -3.64 -6.09
C ASP A 87 3.59 -4.63 -7.17
N LEU A 88 2.73 -5.61 -7.40
CA LEU A 88 2.67 -6.30 -8.68
C LEU A 88 1.89 -5.39 -9.65
N PRO A 89 2.53 -4.82 -10.70
CA PRO A 89 1.87 -3.89 -11.60
C PRO A 89 0.85 -4.59 -12.51
N PHE A 90 0.09 -3.79 -13.23
CA PHE A 90 -0.98 -4.24 -14.11
C PHE A 90 -0.55 -5.43 -15.00
N MET A 91 -1.37 -6.48 -15.04
CA MET A 91 -1.17 -7.72 -15.82
C MET A 91 0.11 -8.52 -15.49
N SER A 92 0.78 -8.23 -14.37
CA SER A 92 1.94 -9.00 -13.94
C SER A 92 1.60 -10.25 -13.09
N TYR A 93 0.31 -10.46 -12.80
CA TYR A 93 -0.23 -11.58 -12.03
C TYR A 93 -1.46 -12.23 -12.69
N ALA A 94 -1.45 -12.28 -14.03
CA ALA A 94 -2.56 -12.82 -14.83
C ALA A 94 -2.58 -14.36 -14.91
N SER A 95 -1.47 -15.03 -14.59
CA SER A 95 -1.38 -16.49 -14.50
C SER A 95 -0.54 -16.90 -13.30
N GLU A 96 -0.69 -18.14 -12.83
CA GLU A 96 0.05 -18.69 -11.69
C GLU A 96 1.57 -18.59 -11.88
N ALA A 97 2.07 -19.06 -13.02
CA ALA A 97 3.49 -19.06 -13.32
C ALA A 97 4.07 -17.64 -13.33
N GLN A 98 3.38 -16.71 -14.00
CA GLN A 98 3.76 -15.30 -14.06
C GLN A 98 3.73 -14.65 -12.67
N THR A 99 2.70 -14.93 -11.89
CA THR A 99 2.54 -14.39 -10.53
C THR A 99 3.70 -14.82 -9.63
N LEU A 100 4.01 -16.11 -9.61
CA LEU A 100 5.11 -16.65 -8.79
C LEU A 100 6.46 -16.06 -9.20
N GLU A 101 6.74 -15.98 -10.50
CA GLU A 101 7.97 -15.40 -11.02
C GLU A 101 8.10 -13.92 -10.61
N ASN A 102 7.06 -13.12 -10.87
CA ASN A 102 7.09 -11.69 -10.61
C ASN A 102 7.12 -11.37 -9.11
N ALA A 103 6.35 -12.07 -8.29
CA ALA A 103 6.42 -11.92 -6.84
C ALA A 103 7.81 -12.28 -6.30
N ALA A 104 8.41 -13.37 -6.79
CA ALA A 104 9.76 -13.75 -6.40
C ALA A 104 10.81 -12.69 -6.83
N ARG A 105 10.64 -12.04 -7.97
CA ARG A 105 11.50 -10.92 -8.42
C ARG A 105 11.44 -9.76 -7.42
N LEU A 106 10.24 -9.35 -6.98
CA LEU A 106 10.09 -8.28 -5.98
C LEU A 106 10.70 -8.66 -4.63
N MET A 107 10.45 -9.89 -4.16
CA MET A 107 11.03 -10.37 -2.91
C MET A 107 12.56 -10.37 -2.95
N ARG A 108 13.16 -10.84 -4.05
CA ARG A 108 14.62 -10.78 -4.26
C ARG A 108 15.15 -9.35 -4.37
N ALA A 109 14.36 -8.42 -4.87
CA ALA A 109 14.71 -7.00 -4.94
C ALA A 109 14.68 -6.31 -3.57
N GLY A 110 14.04 -6.92 -2.56
CA GLY A 110 14.03 -6.44 -1.19
C GLY A 110 12.66 -6.22 -0.57
N ALA A 111 11.56 -6.52 -1.28
CA ALA A 111 10.23 -6.49 -0.70
C ALA A 111 10.10 -7.53 0.42
N HIS A 112 9.32 -7.20 1.45
CA HIS A 112 8.93 -8.12 2.52
C HIS A 112 7.50 -8.64 2.32
N ILE A 113 6.70 -7.96 1.51
CA ILE A 113 5.31 -8.26 1.18
C ILE A 113 5.01 -7.72 -0.22
N VAL A 114 4.20 -8.44 -0.99
CA VAL A 114 3.73 -7.97 -2.30
C VAL A 114 2.29 -7.48 -2.22
N LYS A 115 1.92 -6.45 -3.01
CA LYS A 115 0.55 -5.94 -3.08
C LYS A 115 -0.09 -6.33 -4.42
N LEU A 116 -1.36 -6.71 -4.37
CA LEU A 116 -2.19 -7.12 -5.52
C LEU A 116 -3.53 -6.38 -5.45
N GLU A 117 -4.02 -5.92 -6.59
CA GLU A 117 -5.33 -5.26 -6.68
C GLU A 117 -6.42 -6.24 -7.11
N GLY A 118 -7.50 -6.29 -6.33
CA GLY A 118 -8.69 -7.09 -6.65
C GLY A 118 -9.49 -7.48 -5.41
N GLY A 119 -10.68 -8.05 -5.68
CA GLY A 119 -11.55 -8.67 -4.68
C GLY A 119 -11.45 -10.20 -4.74
N ALA A 120 -12.59 -10.89 -4.78
CA ALA A 120 -12.65 -12.35 -4.77
C ALA A 120 -11.80 -13.03 -5.87
N TRP A 121 -11.62 -12.41 -7.02
CA TRP A 121 -10.88 -13.00 -8.14
C TRP A 121 -9.38 -13.19 -7.88
N ILE A 122 -8.78 -12.44 -6.92
CA ILE A 122 -7.38 -12.66 -6.52
C ILE A 122 -7.25 -13.64 -5.33
N ALA A 123 -8.33 -14.24 -4.86
CA ALA A 123 -8.30 -15.10 -3.68
C ALA A 123 -7.38 -16.32 -3.90
N GLU A 124 -7.51 -16.99 -5.03
CA GLU A 124 -6.65 -18.12 -5.38
C GLU A 124 -5.19 -17.68 -5.59
N THR A 125 -4.97 -16.52 -6.21
CA THR A 125 -3.63 -15.93 -6.36
C THR A 125 -3.00 -15.64 -5.00
N THR A 126 -3.78 -15.12 -4.05
CA THR A 126 -3.33 -14.87 -2.67
C THR A 126 -2.91 -16.19 -2.00
N ARG A 127 -3.75 -17.23 -2.06
CA ARG A 127 -3.44 -18.56 -1.52
C ARG A 127 -2.16 -19.14 -2.13
N LEU A 128 -2.04 -19.08 -3.44
CA LEU A 128 -0.89 -19.55 -4.20
C LEU A 128 0.43 -18.94 -3.70
N LEU A 129 0.46 -17.64 -3.46
CA LEU A 129 1.64 -16.91 -2.98
C LEU A 129 1.94 -17.25 -1.51
N THR A 130 0.91 -17.18 -0.65
CA THR A 130 1.09 -17.34 0.81
C THR A 130 1.51 -18.75 1.19
N GLU A 131 0.98 -19.80 0.53
CA GLU A 131 1.43 -21.19 0.71
C GLU A 131 2.92 -21.38 0.36
N ARG A 132 3.49 -20.51 -0.46
CA ARG A 132 4.92 -20.55 -0.86
C ARG A 132 5.77 -19.55 -0.08
N GLY A 133 5.23 -18.99 1.02
CA GLY A 133 5.95 -18.10 1.92
C GLY A 133 6.10 -16.67 1.43
N ILE A 134 5.30 -16.23 0.45
CA ILE A 134 5.26 -14.84 -0.02
C ILE A 134 4.05 -14.14 0.62
N PRO A 135 4.26 -13.20 1.56
CA PRO A 135 3.16 -12.45 2.17
C PRO A 135 2.46 -11.55 1.15
N VAL A 136 1.15 -11.41 1.31
CA VAL A 136 0.29 -10.64 0.41
C VAL A 136 -0.47 -9.54 1.16
N CYS A 137 -0.43 -8.32 0.62
CA CYS A 137 -1.38 -7.25 0.91
C CYS A 137 -2.40 -7.19 -0.24
N ALA A 138 -3.65 -7.49 0.04
CA ALA A 138 -4.71 -7.32 -0.95
C ALA A 138 -5.17 -5.87 -0.98
N HIS A 139 -5.51 -5.33 -2.16
CA HIS A 139 -5.96 -3.96 -2.33
C HIS A 139 -7.35 -3.91 -2.96
N MET A 140 -8.31 -3.34 -2.24
CA MET A 140 -9.73 -3.28 -2.59
C MET A 140 -10.24 -1.83 -2.60
N GLY A 141 -11.44 -1.65 -3.11
CA GLY A 141 -12.07 -0.34 -3.27
C GLY A 141 -11.77 0.25 -4.65
N LEU A 142 -11.29 1.47 -4.71
CA LEU A 142 -10.73 2.01 -5.94
C LEU A 142 -9.40 1.32 -6.21
N THR A 143 -9.31 0.62 -7.33
CA THR A 143 -8.09 -0.05 -7.78
C THR A 143 -7.59 0.66 -9.05
N PRO A 144 -6.47 1.41 -8.97
CA PRO A 144 -5.93 2.18 -10.10
C PRO A 144 -5.68 1.35 -11.36
N GLN A 145 -5.28 0.09 -11.21
CA GLN A 145 -5.10 -0.83 -12.33
C GLN A 145 -6.41 -1.16 -13.06
N SER A 146 -7.55 -0.97 -12.42
CA SER A 146 -8.89 -1.16 -13.00
C SER A 146 -9.57 0.16 -13.40
N ILE A 147 -8.82 1.25 -13.50
CA ILE A 147 -9.38 2.61 -13.68
C ILE A 147 -10.30 2.73 -14.90
N ASN A 148 -9.97 2.06 -16.00
CA ASN A 148 -10.76 2.05 -17.22
C ASN A 148 -12.10 1.32 -17.03
N ARG A 149 -12.12 0.22 -16.25
CA ARG A 149 -13.34 -0.52 -15.91
C ARG A 149 -14.22 0.25 -14.94
N ILE A 150 -13.62 0.91 -13.95
CA ILE A 150 -14.32 1.69 -12.93
C ILE A 150 -14.87 3.01 -13.52
N GLY A 151 -14.24 3.53 -14.57
CA GLY A 151 -14.63 4.78 -15.23
C GLY A 151 -14.20 6.03 -14.46
N GLY A 152 -13.02 6.00 -13.85
CA GLY A 152 -12.39 7.14 -13.16
C GLY A 152 -12.30 6.95 -11.64
N HIS A 153 -11.76 7.99 -10.96
CA HIS A 153 -11.55 8.00 -9.51
C HIS A 153 -12.87 8.19 -8.75
N ARG A 154 -13.58 7.10 -8.51
CA ARG A 154 -14.91 7.10 -7.85
C ARG A 154 -14.87 6.33 -6.54
N VAL A 155 -15.57 6.86 -5.52
CA VAL A 155 -15.76 6.15 -4.24
C VAL A 155 -16.54 4.86 -4.48
N GLN A 156 -15.98 3.74 -4.01
CA GLN A 156 -16.52 2.39 -4.13
C GLN A 156 -17.33 2.01 -2.87
N GLY A 157 -18.22 1.01 -2.97
CA GLY A 157 -18.94 0.48 -1.81
C GLY A 157 -19.99 1.44 -1.21
N ARG A 158 -20.58 2.34 -2.03
CA ARG A 158 -21.56 3.32 -1.55
C ARG A 158 -22.93 2.73 -1.23
N ASN A 159 -23.37 1.73 -1.98
CA ASN A 159 -24.65 1.08 -1.73
C ASN A 159 -24.48 -0.13 -0.81
N PRO A 160 -25.53 -0.54 -0.08
CA PRO A 160 -25.44 -1.64 0.89
C PRO A 160 -24.96 -2.97 0.30
N ASP A 161 -25.39 -3.32 -0.90
CA ASP A 161 -25.00 -4.60 -1.53
C ASP A 161 -23.51 -4.62 -1.88
N ALA A 162 -23.01 -3.55 -2.52
CA ALA A 162 -21.59 -3.41 -2.81
C ALA A 162 -20.75 -3.38 -1.53
N ALA A 163 -21.24 -2.73 -0.47
CA ALA A 163 -20.56 -2.71 0.82
C ALA A 163 -20.49 -4.10 1.45
N ASN A 164 -21.57 -4.85 1.44
CA ASN A 164 -21.61 -6.22 1.98
C ASN A 164 -20.73 -7.15 1.15
N THR A 165 -20.78 -7.07 -0.17
CA THR A 165 -19.88 -7.83 -1.06
C THR A 165 -18.42 -7.56 -0.71
N MET A 166 -18.02 -6.30 -0.54
CA MET A 166 -16.64 -5.93 -0.21
C MET A 166 -16.19 -6.50 1.14
N ILE A 167 -17.07 -6.56 2.15
CA ILE A 167 -16.75 -7.17 3.45
C ILE A 167 -16.53 -8.68 3.30
N GLU A 168 -17.39 -9.37 2.56
CA GLU A 168 -17.25 -10.83 2.35
C GLU A 168 -15.99 -11.14 1.51
N GLU A 169 -15.67 -10.33 0.50
CA GLU A 169 -14.42 -10.46 -0.25
C GLU A 169 -13.19 -10.23 0.64
N ALA A 170 -13.23 -9.24 1.54
CA ALA A 170 -12.13 -8.99 2.48
C ALA A 170 -11.89 -10.19 3.42
N LYS A 171 -12.97 -10.78 3.95
CA LYS A 171 -12.89 -12.02 4.77
C LYS A 171 -12.36 -13.21 3.96
N LEU A 172 -12.80 -13.33 2.72
CA LEU A 172 -12.31 -14.39 1.82
C LEU A 172 -10.79 -14.24 1.63
N LEU A 173 -10.29 -13.03 1.32
CA LEU A 173 -8.86 -12.78 1.13
C LEU A 173 -8.05 -13.08 2.40
N GLU A 174 -8.54 -12.70 3.58
CA GLU A 174 -7.90 -13.09 4.85
C GLU A 174 -7.87 -14.62 5.00
N SER A 175 -8.97 -15.33 4.72
CA SER A 175 -9.03 -16.80 4.79
C SER A 175 -8.08 -17.49 3.82
N GLN A 176 -7.74 -16.85 2.73
CA GLN A 176 -6.76 -17.31 1.74
C GLN A 176 -5.32 -16.90 2.09
N GLY A 177 -5.09 -16.33 3.28
CA GLY A 177 -3.77 -16.06 3.83
C GLY A 177 -3.25 -14.64 3.57
N ALA A 178 -4.07 -13.71 3.09
CA ALA A 178 -3.65 -12.31 3.05
C ALA A 178 -3.14 -11.86 4.41
N SER A 179 -2.00 -11.19 4.44
CA SER A 179 -1.36 -10.72 5.67
C SER A 179 -1.74 -9.29 6.03
N MET A 180 -2.23 -8.53 5.06
CA MET A 180 -2.72 -7.16 5.19
C MET A 180 -3.81 -6.89 4.15
N LEU A 181 -4.65 -5.91 4.42
CA LEU A 181 -5.62 -5.37 3.44
C LEU A 181 -5.42 -3.86 3.31
N LEU A 182 -5.39 -3.36 2.08
CA LEU A 182 -5.48 -1.94 1.76
C LEU A 182 -6.86 -1.64 1.19
N VAL A 183 -7.51 -0.59 1.67
CA VAL A 183 -8.79 -0.10 1.15
C VAL A 183 -8.66 1.34 0.68
N GLU A 184 -9.08 1.61 -0.56
CA GLU A 184 -8.94 2.91 -1.17
C GLU A 184 -10.28 3.51 -1.58
N CYS A 185 -10.49 4.79 -1.28
CA CYS A 185 -11.65 5.56 -1.70
C CYS A 185 -12.98 4.83 -1.44
N ILE A 186 -13.22 4.44 -0.18
CA ILE A 186 -14.47 3.84 0.30
C ILE A 186 -15.05 4.70 1.44
N PRO A 187 -16.36 4.62 1.74
CA PRO A 187 -16.93 5.30 2.89
C PRO A 187 -16.27 4.88 4.21
N ALA A 188 -15.98 5.83 5.12
CA ALA A 188 -15.34 5.56 6.40
C ALA A 188 -16.13 4.54 7.26
N ALA A 189 -17.46 4.55 7.21
CA ALA A 189 -18.28 3.56 7.88
C ALA A 189 -18.06 2.13 7.36
N LEU A 190 -17.83 1.97 6.04
CA LEU A 190 -17.49 0.69 5.45
C LEU A 190 -16.08 0.26 5.84
N ALA A 191 -15.12 1.17 5.81
CA ALA A 191 -13.74 0.90 6.25
C ALA A 191 -13.69 0.43 7.70
N LEU A 192 -14.48 1.03 8.59
CA LEU A 192 -14.62 0.59 9.98
C LEU A 192 -15.14 -0.84 10.08
N ARG A 193 -16.23 -1.16 9.37
CA ARG A 193 -16.82 -2.51 9.37
C ARG A 193 -15.81 -3.56 8.85
N ILE A 194 -15.07 -3.25 7.79
CA ILE A 194 -14.02 -4.12 7.26
C ILE A 194 -12.92 -4.33 8.31
N SER A 195 -12.38 -3.24 8.89
CA SER A 195 -11.30 -3.32 9.88
C SER A 195 -11.70 -4.14 11.11
N GLN A 196 -12.96 -4.00 11.57
CA GLN A 196 -13.50 -4.77 12.71
C GLN A 196 -13.79 -6.24 12.38
N SER A 197 -14.01 -6.57 11.11
CA SER A 197 -14.30 -7.94 10.69
C SER A 197 -13.07 -8.79 10.40
N LEU A 198 -11.87 -8.19 10.38
CA LEU A 198 -10.61 -8.84 10.04
C LEU A 198 -9.65 -8.85 11.23
N HIS A 199 -8.82 -9.88 11.30
CA HIS A 199 -7.71 -10.00 12.26
C HIS A 199 -6.41 -9.38 11.72
N ILE A 200 -6.26 -9.35 10.40
CA ILE A 200 -5.10 -8.74 9.72
C ILE A 200 -5.18 -7.21 9.75
N PRO A 201 -4.03 -6.49 9.73
CA PRO A 201 -4.01 -5.03 9.63
C PRO A 201 -4.71 -4.52 8.37
N VAL A 202 -5.50 -3.45 8.53
CA VAL A 202 -6.18 -2.75 7.44
C VAL A 202 -5.59 -1.36 7.28
N ILE A 203 -5.08 -1.07 6.08
CA ILE A 203 -4.54 0.23 5.68
C ILE A 203 -5.58 0.97 4.86
N GLY A 204 -5.71 2.28 5.03
CA GLY A 204 -6.64 3.11 4.26
C GLY A 204 -5.98 4.27 3.55
N ILE A 205 -6.53 4.62 2.39
CA ILE A 205 -6.30 5.88 1.69
C ILE A 205 -7.63 6.40 1.17
N GLY A 206 -7.99 7.63 1.56
CA GLY A 206 -9.32 8.16 1.25
C GLY A 206 -10.48 7.33 1.83
N ALA A 207 -10.23 6.61 2.93
CA ALA A 207 -11.18 5.71 3.59
C ALA A 207 -11.52 6.12 5.03
N GLY A 208 -11.11 7.33 5.45
CA GLY A 208 -11.30 7.84 6.80
C GLY A 208 -10.25 7.31 7.80
N PRO A 209 -10.25 7.83 9.05
CA PRO A 209 -9.20 7.56 10.04
C PRO A 209 -9.40 6.29 10.87
N VAL A 210 -10.45 5.51 10.59
CA VAL A 210 -10.91 4.42 11.46
C VAL A 210 -10.18 3.09 11.28
N VAL A 211 -9.32 2.98 10.28
CA VAL A 211 -8.50 1.80 9.96
C VAL A 211 -7.24 1.72 10.82
N ASP A 212 -6.48 0.65 10.72
CA ASP A 212 -5.30 0.41 11.57
C ASP A 212 -4.09 1.24 11.12
N GLY A 213 -3.93 1.47 9.80
CA GLY A 213 -2.87 2.30 9.23
C GLY A 213 -3.38 3.24 8.15
N GLN A 214 -2.67 4.34 7.92
CA GLN A 214 -2.93 5.28 6.81
C GLN A 214 -1.77 5.22 5.82
N ILE A 215 -2.09 5.28 4.52
CA ILE A 215 -1.08 5.40 3.47
C ILE A 215 -1.32 6.64 2.62
N MET A 216 -0.24 7.31 2.24
CA MET A 216 -0.28 8.42 1.30
C MET A 216 0.86 8.31 0.29
N VAL A 217 0.64 8.86 -0.90
CA VAL A 217 1.70 9.05 -1.87
C VAL A 217 2.61 10.18 -1.38
N LEU A 218 3.92 9.96 -1.35
CA LEU A 218 4.89 10.94 -0.85
C LEU A 218 4.75 12.30 -1.55
N HIS A 219 4.58 12.30 -2.87
CA HIS A 219 4.44 13.53 -3.66
C HIS A 219 3.19 14.32 -3.28
N ASP A 220 2.12 13.64 -2.87
CA ASP A 220 0.90 14.27 -2.36
C ASP A 220 1.15 14.90 -0.98
N VAL A 221 1.84 14.19 -0.09
CA VAL A 221 2.26 14.72 1.24
C VAL A 221 3.09 16.00 1.09
N LEU A 222 3.95 16.05 0.07
CA LEU A 222 4.78 17.22 -0.23
C LEU A 222 4.07 18.29 -1.07
N GLY A 223 2.83 18.02 -1.52
CA GLY A 223 2.05 18.96 -2.32
C GLY A 223 2.64 19.29 -3.69
N ILE A 224 3.42 18.38 -4.28
CA ILE A 224 4.07 18.56 -5.59
C ILE A 224 3.40 17.73 -6.70
N SER A 225 2.36 16.96 -6.37
CA SER A 225 1.53 16.27 -7.37
C SER A 225 0.71 17.26 -8.19
N PRO A 226 0.51 17.02 -9.49
CA PRO A 226 -0.27 17.92 -10.36
C PRO A 226 -1.77 17.92 -10.01
N ILE A 227 -2.26 16.86 -9.40
CA ILE A 227 -3.65 16.69 -8.94
C ILE A 227 -3.62 16.35 -7.45
N THR A 228 -4.37 17.14 -6.65
CA THR A 228 -4.47 16.90 -5.21
C THR A 228 -5.85 16.33 -4.88
N PRO A 229 -5.95 15.04 -4.49
CA PRO A 229 -7.20 14.48 -3.98
C PRO A 229 -7.72 15.23 -2.74
N LYS A 230 -9.03 15.28 -2.54
CA LYS A 230 -9.65 16.03 -1.43
C LYS A 230 -9.23 15.57 -0.03
N PHE A 231 -8.76 14.35 0.12
CA PHE A 231 -8.31 13.78 1.39
C PHE A 231 -6.82 14.03 1.68
N VAL A 232 -6.10 14.66 0.74
CA VAL A 232 -4.67 14.97 0.87
C VAL A 232 -4.47 16.28 1.61
N LYS A 233 -3.54 16.29 2.57
CA LYS A 233 -2.99 17.48 3.18
C LYS A 233 -1.57 17.71 2.66
N ASN A 234 -1.26 18.97 2.27
CA ASN A 234 0.10 19.38 1.95
C ASN A 234 0.84 19.74 3.25
N PHE A 235 1.75 18.87 3.67
CA PHE A 235 2.55 19.08 4.88
C PHE A 235 3.75 19.99 4.67
N LEU A 236 4.16 20.19 3.41
CA LEU A 236 5.35 21.04 3.13
C LEU A 236 5.06 22.53 3.38
N VAL A 237 3.83 22.98 3.12
CA VAL A 237 3.43 24.39 3.34
C VAL A 237 3.57 24.80 4.81
N GLU A 238 3.32 23.88 5.73
CA GLU A 238 3.36 24.12 7.18
C GLU A 238 4.75 23.82 7.79
N SER A 239 5.67 23.28 6.99
CA SER A 239 6.97 22.84 7.49
C SER A 239 7.99 23.97 7.54
N SER A 240 8.51 24.27 8.74
CA SER A 240 9.63 25.21 8.93
C SER A 240 10.99 24.63 8.57
N THR A 241 11.11 23.32 8.41
CA THR A 241 12.36 22.59 8.15
C THR A 241 12.39 21.89 6.79
N GLY A 242 11.49 22.31 5.88
CA GLY A 242 11.42 21.80 4.51
C GLY A 242 10.93 20.35 4.42
N ILE A 243 11.40 19.62 3.43
CA ILE A 243 10.95 18.25 3.14
C ILE A 243 11.09 17.29 4.34
N PRO A 244 12.22 17.23 5.06
CA PRO A 244 12.34 16.34 6.23
C PRO A 244 11.30 16.66 7.31
N GLY A 245 11.02 17.93 7.55
CA GLY A 245 9.98 18.35 8.50
C GLY A 245 8.57 17.97 8.06
N ALA A 246 8.26 18.12 6.77
CA ALA A 246 6.97 17.72 6.20
C ALA A 246 6.73 16.21 6.38
N ILE A 247 7.74 15.38 6.08
CA ILE A 247 7.67 13.93 6.26
C ILE A 247 7.47 13.57 7.75
N THR A 248 8.24 14.21 8.65
CA THR A 248 8.09 13.99 10.10
C THR A 248 6.70 14.40 10.59
N ALA A 249 6.16 15.52 10.10
CA ALA A 249 4.81 15.98 10.47
C ALA A 249 3.70 15.07 9.94
N TYR A 250 3.91 14.37 8.83
CA TYR A 250 2.99 13.36 8.34
C TYR A 250 3.03 12.08 9.20
N VAL A 251 4.22 11.68 9.63
CA VAL A 251 4.41 10.44 10.41
C VAL A 251 3.90 10.57 11.85
N ASN A 252 3.99 11.76 12.45
CA ASN A 252 3.54 12.03 13.83
C ASN A 252 2.05 12.43 13.91
#